data_e41fd45d914ec1d13ba588bfb1c7cad4
#
_entry.id   e41fd45d914ec1d13ba588bfb1c7cad4
#
_cell.length_a   1.000
_cell.length_b   1.000
_cell.length_c   1.000
_cell.angle_alpha   90.00
_cell.angle_beta   90.00
_cell.angle_gamma   90.00
#
_symmetry.space_group_name_H-M   'P 1'
#
loop_
_entity.id
_entity.type
_entity.pdbx_description
1 polymer ?
#
loop_
_entity_poly.entity_id
_entity_poly.type
_entity_poly.pdbx_seq_one_letter_code
_entity_poly.pdbx_strand_id
1 'polypeptide(L)'
;MAIIYHRIPIRADKSKVFEAITTQEGFVQWWTSDCVVKPAVGFINEFRIGTEAHYRMKVILLQPGRAVEWKCLNQHDDWSGTQVSFVVTEKGEYTYLDMKQTGLSGENEEYGFINYQWGQYLASLKRFCEAGTKNEVGAAGSGVIAVTAARN
;
A
#
# COMPACT_ATOMS: atom_id res chain seq x y z
N MET A 1 -16.43 14.32 5.14
CA MET A 1 -15.45 13.22 5.27
C MET A 1 -14.80 12.97 3.93
N ALA A 2 -13.50 12.87 3.89
CA ALA A 2 -12.79 12.76 2.64
C ALA A 2 -12.25 11.33 2.43
N ILE A 3 -12.17 10.93 1.16
CA ILE A 3 -11.72 9.60 0.78
C ILE A 3 -10.59 9.75 -0.24
N ILE A 4 -9.51 9.02 -0.02
CA ILE A 4 -8.45 8.87 -1.01
C ILE A 4 -8.68 7.55 -1.73
N TYR A 5 -8.61 7.59 -3.05
CA TYR A 5 -8.83 6.40 -3.87
C TYR A 5 -7.78 6.35 -4.98
N HIS A 6 -7.12 5.20 -5.12
CA HIS A 6 -6.18 4.96 -6.21
C HIS A 6 -6.52 3.63 -6.87
N ARG A 7 -6.52 3.61 -8.17
CA ARG A 7 -6.64 2.37 -8.94
C ARG A 7 -5.37 2.18 -9.74
N ILE A 8 -4.69 1.05 -9.52
CA ILE A 8 -3.39 0.78 -10.13
C ILE A 8 -3.48 -0.47 -11.01
N PRO A 9 -3.24 -0.35 -12.32
CA PRO A 9 -3.14 -1.53 -13.18
C PRO A 9 -1.74 -2.12 -13.04
N ILE A 10 -1.66 -3.38 -12.64
CA ILE A 10 -0.39 -4.06 -12.39
C ILE A 10 -0.31 -5.28 -13.30
N ARG A 11 0.78 -5.38 -14.05
CA ARG A 11 0.98 -6.50 -14.95
C ARG A 11 1.70 -7.62 -14.21
N ALA A 12 0.97 -8.30 -13.35
CA ALA A 12 1.48 -9.39 -12.53
C ALA A 12 0.31 -10.25 -12.07
N ASP A 13 0.61 -11.47 -11.64
CA ASP A 13 -0.41 -12.37 -11.14
C ASP A 13 -1.07 -11.83 -9.89
N LYS A 14 -2.35 -12.11 -9.73
CA LYS A 14 -3.11 -11.69 -8.57
C LYS A 14 -2.48 -12.17 -7.27
N SER A 15 -1.96 -13.39 -7.24
CA SER A 15 -1.32 -13.92 -6.04
C SER A 15 -0.11 -13.10 -5.63
N LYS A 16 0.70 -12.67 -6.59
CA LYS A 16 1.88 -11.85 -6.29
C LYS A 16 1.48 -10.50 -5.73
N VAL A 17 0.46 -9.88 -6.31
CA VAL A 17 -0.05 -8.59 -5.82
C VAL A 17 -0.63 -8.74 -4.42
N PHE A 18 -1.42 -9.78 -4.19
CA PHE A 18 -2.04 -9.99 -2.89
C PHE A 18 -1.00 -10.26 -1.80
N GLU A 19 0.03 -11.04 -2.10
CA GLU A 19 1.12 -11.25 -1.16
C GLU A 19 1.82 -9.94 -0.82
N ALA A 20 2.01 -9.09 -1.81
CA ALA A 20 2.70 -7.82 -1.60
C ALA A 20 1.98 -6.89 -0.62
N ILE A 21 0.67 -7.03 -0.49
CA ILE A 21 -0.14 -6.16 0.37
C ILE A 21 -0.64 -6.85 1.64
N THR A 22 -0.19 -8.08 1.89
CA THR A 22 -0.65 -8.81 3.09
C THR A 22 0.47 -9.42 3.90
N THR A 23 1.67 -9.59 3.35
CA THR A 23 2.76 -10.26 4.05
C THR A 23 3.88 -9.31 4.38
N GLN A 24 4.63 -9.64 5.44
CA GLN A 24 5.81 -8.86 5.80
C GLN A 24 6.86 -8.91 4.69
N GLU A 25 7.07 -10.09 4.12
CA GLU A 25 8.01 -10.26 3.01
C GLU A 25 7.66 -9.36 1.83
N GLY A 26 6.36 -9.19 1.58
CA GLY A 26 5.89 -8.30 0.53
C GLY A 26 6.17 -6.85 0.85
N PHE A 27 5.75 -6.39 2.01
CA PHE A 27 5.87 -4.98 2.37
C PHE A 27 7.32 -4.50 2.43
N VAL A 28 8.26 -5.35 2.84
CA VAL A 28 9.68 -4.94 2.88
C VAL A 28 10.23 -4.68 1.48
N GLN A 29 9.57 -5.18 0.46
CA GLN A 29 10.04 -5.01 -0.92
C GLN A 29 9.66 -3.67 -1.53
N TRP A 30 8.57 -3.07 -1.08
CA TRP A 30 8.08 -1.88 -1.77
C TRP A 30 7.72 -0.71 -0.86
N TRP A 31 7.46 -0.93 0.41
CA TRP A 31 7.04 0.15 1.31
C TRP A 31 8.09 0.49 2.35
N THR A 32 8.31 -0.39 3.31
CA THR A 32 9.30 -0.16 4.36
C THR A 32 9.87 -1.48 4.85
N SER A 33 11.17 -1.49 5.14
CA SER A 33 11.81 -2.66 5.71
C SER A 33 11.57 -2.77 7.22
N ASP A 34 11.09 -1.70 7.86
CA ASP A 34 10.83 -1.69 9.30
C ASP A 34 9.34 -1.89 9.54
N CYS A 35 8.90 -3.13 9.48
CA CYS A 35 7.51 -3.45 9.67
C CYS A 35 7.33 -4.82 10.29
N VAL A 36 6.18 -5.00 10.95
CA VAL A 36 5.73 -6.30 11.47
C VAL A 36 4.34 -6.52 10.92
N VAL A 37 4.19 -7.54 10.07
CA VAL A 37 2.95 -7.76 9.34
C VAL A 37 2.59 -9.23 9.36
N LYS A 38 1.30 -9.53 9.51
CA LYS A 38 0.81 -10.89 9.43
C LYS A 38 -0.59 -10.88 8.79
N PRO A 39 -0.86 -11.77 7.82
CA PRO A 39 -2.17 -11.80 7.17
C PRO A 39 -3.18 -12.58 8.03
N ALA A 40 -3.61 -11.95 9.12
CA ALA A 40 -4.55 -12.56 10.05
C ALA A 40 -5.46 -11.50 10.63
N VAL A 41 -6.76 -11.74 10.58
CA VAL A 41 -7.74 -10.83 11.18
C VAL A 41 -7.45 -10.66 12.67
N GLY A 42 -7.44 -9.43 13.11
CA GLY A 42 -7.12 -9.07 14.49
C GLY A 42 -5.67 -8.75 14.74
N PHE A 43 -4.77 -9.13 13.84
CA PHE A 43 -3.36 -8.81 14.00
C PHE A 43 -3.15 -7.31 13.76
N ILE A 44 -2.27 -6.70 14.55
CA ILE A 44 -1.96 -5.29 14.41
C ILE A 44 -0.64 -5.19 13.63
N ASN A 45 -0.76 -4.83 12.37
CA ASN A 45 0.43 -4.56 11.55
C ASN A 45 1.05 -3.25 12.00
N GLU A 46 2.39 -3.21 12.00
CA GLU A 46 3.12 -1.99 12.36
C GLU A 46 4.07 -1.63 11.23
N PHE A 47 4.03 -0.37 10.85
CA PHE A 47 4.89 0.16 9.80
C PHE A 47 5.60 1.40 10.33
N ARG A 48 6.93 1.38 10.29
CA ARG A 48 7.74 2.54 10.63
C ARG A 48 8.40 3.06 9.37
N ILE A 49 8.22 4.34 9.11
CA ILE A 49 8.75 4.99 7.92
C ILE A 49 9.67 6.11 8.37
N GLY A 50 10.97 5.86 8.29
CA GLY A 50 11.94 6.77 8.86
C GLY A 50 11.79 6.86 10.37
N THR A 51 12.06 8.03 10.93
CA THR A 51 11.88 8.27 12.35
C THR A 51 10.60 9.02 12.67
N GLU A 52 9.83 9.39 11.64
CA GLU A 52 8.72 10.31 11.80
C GLU A 52 7.36 9.66 11.79
N ALA A 53 7.21 8.53 11.11
CA ALA A 53 5.91 7.91 10.95
C ALA A 53 5.90 6.49 11.51
N HIS A 54 4.87 6.20 12.29
CA HIS A 54 4.63 4.88 12.84
C HIS A 54 3.13 4.61 12.76
N TYR A 55 2.75 3.67 11.91
CA TYR A 55 1.35 3.35 11.70
C TYR A 55 1.04 1.99 12.30
N ARG A 56 -0.01 1.93 13.11
CA ARG A 56 -0.52 0.69 13.69
C ARG A 56 -1.86 0.39 13.03
N MET A 57 -1.88 -0.67 12.24
CA MET A 57 -3.01 -0.96 11.37
C MET A 57 -3.56 -2.35 11.70
N LYS A 58 -4.72 -2.39 12.33
CA LYS A 58 -5.35 -3.66 12.71
C LYS A 58 -6.08 -4.25 11.50
N VAL A 59 -5.80 -5.50 11.19
CA VAL A 59 -6.50 -6.21 10.12
C VAL A 59 -7.93 -6.50 10.59
N ILE A 60 -8.91 -5.92 9.90
CA ILE A 60 -10.32 -6.09 10.25
C ILE A 60 -11.09 -6.93 9.24
N LEU A 61 -10.53 -7.14 8.05
CA LEU A 61 -11.12 -7.99 7.03
C LEU A 61 -10.01 -8.61 6.21
N LEU A 62 -10.13 -9.90 5.93
CA LEU A 62 -9.20 -10.60 5.06
C LEU A 62 -9.98 -11.60 4.23
N GLN A 63 -10.03 -11.36 2.92
CA GLN A 63 -10.61 -12.28 1.95
C GLN A 63 -9.45 -12.76 1.07
N PRO A 64 -8.98 -13.99 1.25
CA PRO A 64 -7.78 -14.48 0.55
C PRO A 64 -7.84 -14.27 -0.95
N GLY A 65 -6.79 -13.68 -1.48
CA GLY A 65 -6.67 -13.41 -2.91
C GLY A 65 -7.55 -12.27 -3.42
N ARG A 66 -8.28 -11.59 -2.56
CA ARG A 66 -9.25 -10.60 -3.01
C ARG A 66 -9.15 -9.26 -2.28
N ALA A 67 -9.14 -9.26 -0.94
CA ALA A 67 -9.25 -8.01 -0.22
C ALA A 67 -8.65 -8.10 1.18
N VAL A 68 -8.15 -6.96 1.64
CA VAL A 68 -7.72 -6.79 3.02
C VAL A 68 -8.12 -5.37 3.45
N GLU A 69 -8.59 -5.23 4.69
CA GLU A 69 -8.89 -3.92 5.24
C GLU A 69 -8.23 -3.77 6.60
N TRP A 70 -7.77 -2.56 6.86
CA TRP A 70 -7.14 -2.21 8.12
C TRP A 70 -7.87 -1.04 8.77
N LYS A 71 -7.92 -1.07 10.10
CA LYS A 71 -8.34 0.07 10.89
C LYS A 71 -7.11 0.67 11.54
N CYS A 72 -6.89 1.96 11.35
CA CYS A 72 -5.76 2.64 11.95
C CYS A 72 -6.02 2.85 13.44
N LEU A 73 -5.07 2.44 14.27
CA LEU A 73 -5.15 2.58 15.72
C LEU A 73 -4.39 3.79 16.23
N ASN A 74 -3.78 4.55 15.36
CA ASN A 74 -3.06 5.76 15.73
C ASN A 74 -4.00 6.76 16.38
N GLN A 75 -3.46 7.55 17.31
CA GLN A 75 -4.21 8.62 17.95
C GLN A 75 -3.44 9.92 17.79
N HIS A 76 -4.17 11.00 17.61
CA HIS A 76 -3.61 12.36 17.59
C HIS A 76 -2.68 12.63 16.40
N ASP A 77 -2.92 11.97 15.27
CA ASP A 77 -2.19 12.28 14.04
C ASP A 77 -3.16 12.23 12.85
N ASP A 78 -2.62 12.50 11.65
CA ASP A 78 -3.45 12.62 10.45
C ASP A 78 -4.10 11.32 10.02
N TRP A 79 -3.59 10.19 10.49
CA TRP A 79 -4.14 8.87 10.18
C TRP A 79 -5.15 8.38 11.21
N SER A 80 -5.31 9.12 12.31
CA SER A 80 -6.22 8.72 13.38
C SER A 80 -7.65 8.55 12.88
N GLY A 81 -8.27 7.42 13.20
CA GLY A 81 -9.65 7.15 12.83
C GLY A 81 -9.85 6.76 11.39
N THR A 82 -8.78 6.60 10.61
CA THR A 82 -8.93 6.20 9.21
C THR A 82 -8.95 4.68 9.05
N GLN A 83 -9.44 4.24 7.90
CA GLN A 83 -9.40 2.86 7.49
C GLN A 83 -8.78 2.80 6.10
N VAL A 84 -8.00 1.75 5.86
CA VAL A 84 -7.37 1.52 4.56
C VAL A 84 -7.85 0.19 4.04
N SER A 85 -8.26 0.16 2.78
CA SER A 85 -8.65 -1.09 2.13
C SER A 85 -7.91 -1.28 0.82
N PHE A 86 -7.63 -2.55 0.51
CA PHE A 86 -7.07 -2.95 -0.77
C PHE A 86 -7.96 -4.04 -1.35
N VAL A 87 -8.34 -3.88 -2.61
CA VAL A 87 -9.11 -4.88 -3.35
C VAL A 87 -8.37 -5.23 -4.61
N VAL A 88 -8.23 -6.52 -4.89
CA VAL A 88 -7.47 -7.03 -6.03
C VAL A 88 -8.42 -7.72 -7.00
N THR A 89 -8.38 -7.34 -8.27
CA THR A 89 -9.25 -7.89 -9.31
C THR A 89 -8.46 -8.20 -10.57
N GLU A 90 -8.56 -9.41 -11.08
CA GLU A 90 -7.93 -9.76 -12.35
C GLU A 90 -8.80 -9.32 -13.53
N LYS A 91 -8.12 -8.79 -14.56
CA LYS A 91 -8.82 -8.41 -15.79
C LYS A 91 -7.82 -8.50 -16.95
N GLY A 92 -7.92 -9.54 -17.74
CA GLY A 92 -6.99 -9.81 -18.83
C GLY A 92 -5.59 -10.04 -18.31
N GLU A 93 -4.62 -9.30 -18.84
CA GLU A 93 -3.22 -9.42 -18.42
C GLU A 93 -2.91 -8.64 -17.17
N TYR A 94 -3.86 -7.89 -16.65
CA TYR A 94 -3.62 -6.99 -15.53
C TYR A 94 -4.33 -7.45 -14.29
N THR A 95 -3.72 -7.14 -13.16
CA THR A 95 -4.36 -7.19 -11.86
C THR A 95 -4.58 -5.75 -11.45
N TYR A 96 -5.82 -5.38 -11.19
CA TYR A 96 -6.12 -4.04 -10.69
C TYR A 96 -6.11 -4.05 -9.18
N LEU A 97 -5.36 -3.11 -8.62
CA LEU A 97 -5.36 -2.88 -7.18
C LEU A 97 -6.13 -1.59 -6.92
N ASP A 98 -7.18 -1.69 -6.14
CA ASP A 98 -7.94 -0.53 -5.68
C ASP A 98 -7.62 -0.28 -4.23
N MET A 99 -7.06 0.89 -3.92
CA MET A 99 -6.75 1.28 -2.55
C MET A 99 -7.65 2.43 -2.16
N LYS A 100 -8.22 2.37 -0.96
CA LYS A 100 -8.98 3.48 -0.39
C LYS A 100 -8.50 3.75 1.02
N GLN A 101 -8.43 5.03 1.36
CA GLN A 101 -8.31 5.43 2.76
C GLN A 101 -9.49 6.33 3.06
N THR A 102 -10.29 5.92 4.04
CA THR A 102 -11.51 6.63 4.43
C THR A 102 -11.35 7.21 5.83
N GLY A 103 -12.22 8.14 6.19
CA GLY A 103 -12.22 8.71 7.53
C GLY A 103 -11.29 9.91 7.71
N LEU A 104 -10.76 10.44 6.61
CA LEU A 104 -9.94 11.65 6.66
C LEU A 104 -10.81 12.85 6.99
N SER A 105 -10.26 13.82 7.71
CA SER A 105 -11.04 14.95 8.22
C SER A 105 -11.59 15.87 7.12
N GLY A 106 -10.88 15.98 6.00
CA GLY A 106 -11.31 16.84 4.91
C GLY A 106 -10.28 16.90 3.81
N GLU A 107 -10.57 17.67 2.76
CA GLU A 107 -9.63 17.90 1.67
C GLU A 107 -8.79 19.12 2.02
N ASN A 108 -7.76 18.89 2.80
CA ASN A 108 -6.88 19.92 3.34
C ASN A 108 -5.43 19.59 3.00
N GLU A 109 -4.49 20.28 3.64
CA GLU A 109 -3.07 20.06 3.37
C GLU A 109 -2.63 18.66 3.71
N GLU A 110 -3.09 18.13 4.83
CA GLU A 110 -2.76 16.76 5.24
C GLU A 110 -3.30 15.74 4.25
N TYR A 111 -4.52 15.95 3.79
CA TYR A 111 -5.10 15.10 2.76
C TYR A 111 -4.25 15.08 1.49
N GLY A 112 -3.84 16.26 1.03
CA GLY A 112 -3.02 16.38 -0.17
C GLY A 112 -1.69 15.66 -0.01
N PHE A 113 -1.06 15.79 1.16
CA PHE A 113 0.21 15.15 1.43
C PHE A 113 0.06 13.62 1.48
N ILE A 114 -0.95 13.14 2.18
CA ILE A 114 -1.20 11.69 2.29
C ILE A 114 -1.51 11.10 0.91
N ASN A 115 -2.32 11.80 0.13
CA ASN A 115 -2.64 11.36 -1.23
C ASN A 115 -1.40 11.25 -2.10
N TYR A 116 -0.53 12.24 -2.03
CA TYR A 116 0.73 12.23 -2.76
C TYR A 116 1.62 11.06 -2.33
N GLN A 117 1.72 10.82 -1.04
CA GLN A 117 2.52 9.70 -0.53
C GLN A 117 1.98 8.37 -1.03
N TRP A 118 0.66 8.18 -1.01
CA TRP A 118 0.07 6.94 -1.54
C TRP A 118 0.41 6.75 -3.01
N GLY A 119 0.36 7.81 -3.80
CA GLY A 119 0.74 7.70 -5.21
C GLY A 119 2.15 7.18 -5.38
N GLN A 120 3.09 7.65 -4.57
CA GLN A 120 4.48 7.19 -4.63
C GLN A 120 4.64 5.77 -4.13
N TYR A 121 3.99 5.42 -3.01
CA TYR A 121 4.06 4.07 -2.46
C TYR A 121 3.48 3.06 -3.44
N LEU A 122 2.35 3.37 -4.04
CA LEU A 122 1.69 2.46 -4.97
C LEU A 122 2.47 2.32 -6.27
N ALA A 123 3.16 3.36 -6.70
CA ALA A 123 4.07 3.26 -7.84
C ALA A 123 5.22 2.29 -7.53
N SER A 124 5.72 2.33 -6.31
CA SER A 124 6.76 1.40 -5.85
C SER A 124 6.24 -0.03 -5.86
N LEU A 125 5.02 -0.24 -5.38
CA LEU A 125 4.37 -1.55 -5.38
C LEU A 125 4.25 -2.10 -6.81
N LYS A 126 3.79 -1.27 -7.72
CA LYS A 126 3.63 -1.66 -9.12
C LYS A 126 4.96 -2.12 -9.70
N ARG A 127 6.02 -1.35 -9.49
CA ARG A 127 7.35 -1.70 -9.99
C ARG A 127 7.83 -3.03 -9.42
N PHE A 128 7.64 -3.23 -8.13
CA PHE A 128 8.02 -4.48 -7.50
C PHE A 128 7.26 -5.67 -8.10
N CYS A 129 5.95 -5.54 -8.21
CA CYS A 129 5.13 -6.64 -8.72
C CYS A 129 5.42 -6.97 -10.17
N GLU A 130 5.78 -5.98 -10.97
CA GLU A 130 6.07 -6.17 -12.39
C GLU A 130 7.50 -6.60 -12.66
N ALA A 131 8.35 -6.61 -11.67
CA ALA A 131 9.73 -7.07 -11.81
C ALA A 131 9.73 -8.54 -12.21
N GLY A 132 10.54 -8.88 -13.20
CA GLY A 132 10.56 -10.23 -13.75
C GLY A 132 9.67 -10.40 -14.97
N THR A 133 8.89 -9.38 -15.33
CA THR A 133 8.14 -9.38 -16.58
C THR A 133 9.05 -8.95 -17.73
N LYS A 134 8.54 -9.09 -18.97
CA LYS A 134 9.33 -8.73 -20.14
C LYS A 134 9.69 -7.24 -20.20
N ASN A 135 8.95 -6.40 -19.52
CA ASN A 135 9.16 -4.95 -19.52
C ASN A 135 9.98 -4.48 -18.35
N GLU A 136 10.50 -5.39 -17.56
CA GLU A 136 11.20 -5.09 -16.34
C GLU A 136 12.39 -4.17 -16.54
N VAL A 137 13.17 -4.39 -17.58
CA VAL A 137 14.43 -3.64 -17.76
C VAL A 137 14.20 -2.14 -17.81
N GLY A 138 13.26 -1.71 -18.62
CA GLY A 138 12.96 -0.28 -18.71
C GLY A 138 12.35 0.26 -17.42
N ALA A 139 11.46 -0.48 -16.82
CA ALA A 139 10.79 -0.05 -15.60
C ALA A 139 11.76 -0.01 -14.41
N ALA A 140 12.61 -1.00 -14.30
CA ALA A 140 13.53 -1.09 -13.16
C ALA A 140 14.50 0.09 -13.11
N GLY A 141 15.02 0.51 -14.25
CA GLY A 141 16.00 1.59 -14.28
C GLY A 141 15.46 2.90 -13.73
N SER A 142 14.26 3.29 -14.14
CA SER A 142 13.68 4.53 -13.66
C SER A 142 13.01 4.38 -12.31
N GLY A 143 12.43 3.21 -12.05
CA GLY A 143 11.63 3.00 -10.87
C GLY A 143 12.42 3.01 -9.58
N VAL A 144 13.59 2.41 -9.59
CA VAL A 144 14.40 2.29 -8.39
C VAL A 144 14.76 3.67 -7.82
N ILE A 145 15.16 4.58 -8.69
CA ILE A 145 15.54 5.92 -8.24
C ILE A 145 14.36 6.65 -7.62
N ALA A 146 13.22 6.58 -8.24
CA ALA A 146 12.03 7.26 -7.73
C ALA A 146 11.59 6.70 -6.38
N VAL A 147 11.66 5.39 -6.22
CA VAL A 147 11.30 4.75 -4.96
C VAL A 147 12.20 5.20 -3.83
N THR A 148 13.50 5.24 -4.08
CA THR A 148 14.45 5.66 -3.07
C THR A 148 14.19 7.09 -2.63
N ALA A 149 13.96 8.00 -3.58
CA ALA A 149 13.66 9.38 -3.26
C ALA A 149 12.36 9.51 -2.47
N ALA A 150 11.36 8.73 -2.81
CA ALA A 150 10.07 8.81 -2.13
C ALA A 150 10.12 8.33 -0.69
N ARG A 151 11.03 7.44 -0.37
CA ARG A 151 11.12 6.89 0.97
C ARG A 151 11.85 7.77 1.95
N ASN A 152 12.66 8.63 1.44
CA ASN A 152 13.47 9.51 2.26
C ASN A 152 12.76 10.82 2.51
#